data_242ead0694092bf858dc368555acfb54
#
_entry.id   242ead0694092bf858dc368555acfb54
#
_cell.length_a   1.000
_cell.length_b   1.000
_cell.length_c   1.000
_cell.angle_alpha   90.00
_cell.angle_beta   90.00
_cell.angle_gamma   90.00
#
_symmetry.space_group_name_H-M   'P 1'
#
loop_
_entity.id
_entity.type
_entity.pdbx_description
1 polymer ?
#
loop_
_entity_poly.entity_id
_entity_poly.type
_entity_poly.pdbx_seq_one_letter_code
_entity_poly.pdbx_strand_id
1 'polypeptide(L)'
;MTTPLIHLNPNIFPSPLTYDPERFVADPKLKRYIMSFSQGSRQCLGMQLAYAELYMVLSGVWRRFGGPETKGDQISGRMELFETDKRDVEMEYDLFVPYGKRDSKGIRILIK
;
A
#
# COMPACT_ATOMS: atom_id res chain seq x y z
N MET A 1 -9.61 -16.95 -2.56
CA MET A 1 -8.59 -15.97 -2.84
C MET A 1 -7.38 -16.22 -1.98
N THR A 2 -6.23 -16.46 -2.60
CA THR A 2 -5.02 -16.92 -1.90
C THR A 2 -4.07 -15.80 -1.48
N THR A 3 -4.19 -14.63 -2.11
CA THR A 3 -3.27 -13.50 -1.87
C THR A 3 -3.19 -13.08 -0.40
N PRO A 4 -4.31 -12.79 0.30
CA PRO A 4 -4.25 -12.46 1.73
C PRO A 4 -3.68 -13.58 2.59
N LEU A 5 -4.01 -14.85 2.27
CA LEU A 5 -3.50 -16.00 3.02
C LEU A 5 -1.98 -16.12 2.94
N ILE A 6 -1.39 -15.78 1.80
CA ILE A 6 0.07 -15.80 1.63
C ILE A 6 0.70 -14.57 2.28
N HIS A 7 0.15 -13.37 2.01
CA HIS A 7 0.73 -12.12 2.49
C HIS A 7 0.61 -11.94 4.01
N LEU A 8 -0.40 -12.54 4.63
CA LEU A 8 -0.60 -12.52 6.08
C LEU A 8 -0.02 -13.75 6.81
N ASN A 9 0.69 -14.62 6.10
CA ASN A 9 1.31 -15.80 6.71
C ASN A 9 2.58 -15.38 7.48
N PRO A 10 2.61 -15.52 8.82
CA PRO A 10 3.76 -15.08 9.63
C PRO A 10 5.02 -15.93 9.42
N ASN A 11 4.89 -17.15 8.87
CA ASN A 11 6.03 -18.00 8.52
C ASN A 11 6.75 -17.51 7.26
N ILE A 12 6.07 -16.72 6.41
CA ILE A 12 6.64 -16.12 5.20
C ILE A 12 7.01 -14.66 5.49
N PHE A 13 6.10 -13.91 6.07
CA PHE A 13 6.29 -12.50 6.40
C PHE A 13 6.16 -12.30 7.92
N PRO A 14 7.26 -12.30 8.68
CA PRO A 14 7.20 -12.01 10.11
C PRO A 14 6.50 -10.67 10.38
N SER A 15 5.59 -10.64 11.36
CA SER A 15 4.77 -9.46 11.67
C SER A 15 4.07 -8.87 10.42
N PRO A 16 3.20 -9.64 9.72
CA PRO A 16 2.71 -9.27 8.39
C PRO A 16 1.86 -8.01 8.36
N LEU A 17 1.25 -7.62 9.49
CA LEU A 17 0.47 -6.38 9.62
C LEU A 17 1.33 -5.14 9.91
N THR A 18 2.63 -5.32 10.13
CA THR A 18 3.55 -4.20 10.33
C THR A 18 4.06 -3.71 8.98
N TYR A 19 3.92 -2.40 8.73
CA TYR A 19 4.53 -1.77 7.57
C TYR A 19 6.05 -1.70 7.78
N ASP A 20 6.75 -2.58 7.08
CA ASP A 20 8.22 -2.71 7.15
C ASP A 20 8.77 -2.97 5.74
N PRO A 21 9.09 -1.92 4.98
CA PRO A 21 9.66 -2.05 3.65
C PRO A 21 11.09 -2.60 3.66
N GLU A 22 11.83 -2.42 4.76
CA GLU A 22 13.22 -2.85 4.90
C GLU A 22 13.35 -4.38 4.87
N ARG A 23 12.28 -5.13 5.18
CA ARG A 23 12.28 -6.60 5.08
C ARG A 23 12.66 -7.11 3.69
N PHE A 24 12.31 -6.36 2.63
CA PHE A 24 12.64 -6.73 1.25
C PHE A 24 14.07 -6.35 0.83
N VAL A 25 14.69 -5.47 1.60
CA VAL A 25 16.13 -5.15 1.47
C VAL A 25 16.94 -6.20 2.21
N ALA A 26 16.52 -6.57 3.43
CA ALA A 26 17.16 -7.58 4.26
C ALA A 26 17.06 -8.98 3.64
N ASP A 27 15.92 -9.36 3.10
CA ASP A 27 15.72 -10.63 2.38
C ASP A 27 15.01 -10.42 1.02
N PRO A 28 15.77 -10.21 -0.06
CA PRO A 28 15.21 -10.07 -1.41
C PRO A 28 14.41 -11.27 -1.91
N LYS A 29 14.57 -12.46 -1.28
CA LYS A 29 13.84 -13.67 -1.65
C LYS A 29 12.35 -13.57 -1.32
N LEU A 30 11.97 -12.70 -0.37
CA LEU A 30 10.57 -12.46 -0.02
C LEU A 30 9.75 -11.95 -1.21
N LYS A 31 10.38 -11.27 -2.18
CA LYS A 31 9.70 -10.77 -3.39
C LYS A 31 9.00 -11.88 -4.19
N ARG A 32 9.50 -13.13 -4.12
CA ARG A 32 8.89 -14.28 -4.81
C ARG A 32 7.53 -14.68 -4.25
N TYR A 33 7.22 -14.27 -3.03
CA TYR A 33 5.96 -14.57 -2.37
C TYR A 33 4.91 -13.45 -2.53
N ILE A 34 5.27 -12.36 -3.24
CA ILE A 34 4.32 -11.29 -3.55
C ILE A 34 3.42 -11.78 -4.68
N MET A 35 2.13 -11.97 -4.35
CA MET A 35 1.11 -12.50 -5.24
C MET A 35 0.12 -11.44 -5.73
N SER A 36 0.41 -10.15 -5.51
CA SER A 36 -0.49 -9.04 -5.85
C SER A 36 -0.91 -9.02 -7.33
N PHE A 37 -0.02 -9.47 -8.20
CA PHE A 37 -0.26 -9.55 -9.65
C PHE A 37 -0.36 -10.99 -10.16
N SER A 38 -0.56 -11.97 -9.25
CA SER A 38 -0.46 -13.39 -9.56
C SER A 38 0.93 -13.78 -10.07
N GLN A 39 1.12 -15.03 -10.46
CA GLN A 39 2.37 -15.56 -11.00
C GLN A 39 2.09 -16.64 -12.04
N GLY A 40 3.10 -16.97 -12.87
CA GLY A 40 3.02 -17.99 -13.90
C GLY A 40 2.34 -17.52 -15.18
N SER A 41 1.82 -18.46 -15.94
CA SER A 41 1.25 -18.22 -17.30
C SER A 41 -0.01 -17.36 -17.30
N ARG A 42 -0.64 -17.12 -16.14
CA ARG A 42 -1.84 -16.29 -15.97
C ARG A 42 -1.55 -15.02 -15.19
N GLN A 43 -0.29 -14.62 -15.09
CA GLN A 43 0.12 -13.38 -14.45
C GLN A 43 -0.61 -12.17 -15.04
N CYS A 44 -0.86 -11.16 -14.22
CA CYS A 44 -1.52 -9.93 -14.66
C CYS A 44 -0.77 -9.27 -15.83
N LEU A 45 -1.45 -9.12 -16.95
CA LEU A 45 -0.89 -8.47 -18.14
C LEU A 45 -0.58 -6.98 -17.91
N GLY A 46 -1.41 -6.32 -17.08
CA GLY A 46 -1.29 -4.90 -16.76
C GLY A 46 -0.28 -4.55 -15.66
N MET A 47 0.52 -5.49 -15.18
CA MET A 47 1.44 -5.27 -14.06
C MET A 47 2.39 -4.09 -14.29
N GLN A 48 2.99 -3.99 -15.48
CA GLN A 48 3.93 -2.91 -15.80
C GLN A 48 3.24 -1.54 -15.85
N LEU A 49 2.03 -1.49 -16.39
CA LEU A 49 1.21 -0.28 -16.40
C LEU A 49 0.86 0.14 -14.96
N ALA A 50 0.42 -0.80 -14.14
CA ALA A 50 0.09 -0.53 -12.75
C ALA A 50 1.29 0.04 -11.96
N TYR A 51 2.49 -0.51 -12.14
CA TYR A 51 3.69 0.06 -11.53
C TYR A 51 4.00 1.46 -12.04
N ALA A 52 3.90 1.71 -13.33
CA ALA A 52 4.11 3.04 -13.90
C ALA A 52 3.13 4.06 -13.33
N GLU A 53 1.85 3.72 -13.25
CA GLU A 53 0.81 4.57 -12.65
C GLU A 53 1.07 4.83 -11.17
N LEU A 54 1.39 3.80 -10.38
CA LEU A 54 1.70 3.94 -8.95
C LEU A 54 2.91 4.88 -8.73
N TYR A 55 3.99 4.69 -9.47
CA TYR A 55 5.17 5.55 -9.34
C TYR A 55 4.86 6.99 -9.77
N MET A 56 4.09 7.19 -10.82
CA MET A 56 3.70 8.52 -11.30
C MET A 56 2.84 9.24 -10.26
N VAL A 57 1.81 8.58 -9.73
CA VAL A 57 0.91 9.15 -8.74
C VAL A 57 1.64 9.45 -7.43
N LEU A 58 2.37 8.47 -6.90
CA LEU A 58 3.11 8.64 -5.64
C LEU A 58 4.16 9.74 -5.76
N SER A 59 4.95 9.76 -6.84
CA SER A 59 5.96 10.79 -7.04
C SER A 59 5.33 12.18 -7.21
N GLY A 60 4.21 12.27 -7.93
CA GLY A 60 3.48 13.52 -8.12
C GLY A 60 2.91 14.08 -6.82
N VAL A 61 2.32 13.20 -6.00
CA VAL A 61 1.76 13.57 -4.69
C VAL A 61 2.87 14.01 -3.73
N TRP A 62 3.92 13.17 -3.54
CA TRP A 62 4.97 13.46 -2.56
C TRP A 62 5.87 14.64 -2.93
N ARG A 63 6.04 14.92 -4.23
CA ARG A 63 6.76 16.13 -4.67
C ARG A 63 5.97 17.40 -4.38
N ARG A 64 4.64 17.33 -4.42
CA ARG A 64 3.77 18.49 -4.24
C ARG A 64 3.38 18.71 -2.79
N PHE A 65 3.11 17.62 -2.10
CA PHE A 65 2.64 17.61 -0.72
C PHE A 65 3.55 16.71 0.11
N GLY A 66 4.45 17.29 0.87
CA GLY A 66 5.30 16.51 1.77
C GLY A 66 4.50 15.89 2.91
N GLY A 67 5.09 14.88 3.57
CA GLY A 67 4.60 14.37 4.85
C GLY A 67 4.93 15.31 6.01
N PRO A 68 4.48 14.98 7.24
CA PRO A 68 4.69 15.83 8.44
C PRO A 68 6.15 16.16 8.72
N GLU A 69 7.07 15.29 8.32
CA GLU A 69 8.52 15.43 8.55
C GLU A 69 9.28 16.06 7.38
N THR A 70 8.61 16.32 6.25
CA THR A 70 9.27 16.87 5.07
C THR A 70 9.60 18.35 5.29
N LYS A 71 10.87 18.68 5.20
CA LYS A 71 11.38 20.07 5.28
C LYS A 71 11.79 20.52 3.87
N GLY A 72 11.26 21.66 3.40
CA GLY A 72 11.67 22.26 2.13
C GLY A 72 10.70 23.31 1.65
N ASP A 73 11.24 24.35 1.00
CA ASP A 73 10.51 25.54 0.55
C ASP A 73 9.65 25.34 -0.71
N GLN A 74 9.69 24.14 -1.31
CA GLN A 74 9.02 23.86 -2.58
C GLN A 74 7.72 23.04 -2.43
N ILE A 75 7.22 22.89 -1.21
CA ILE A 75 6.06 22.05 -0.92
C ILE A 75 4.82 22.93 -0.88
N SER A 76 3.84 22.61 -1.72
CA SER A 76 2.57 23.34 -1.80
C SER A 76 1.63 23.12 -0.60
N GLY A 77 2.03 22.28 0.35
CA GLY A 77 1.28 21.98 1.56
C GLY A 77 1.76 20.68 2.21
N ARG A 78 1.23 20.38 3.38
CA ARG A 78 1.48 19.15 4.10
C ARG A 78 0.22 18.31 4.17
N MET A 79 0.39 17.00 3.98
CA MET A 79 -0.71 16.05 4.14
C MET A 79 -0.76 15.55 5.58
N GLU A 80 -1.93 15.64 6.17
CA GLU A 80 -2.23 15.05 7.47
C GLU A 80 -3.46 14.16 7.35
N LEU A 81 -3.46 13.01 8.04
CA LEU A 81 -4.65 12.16 8.11
C LEU A 81 -5.79 12.91 8.81
N PHE A 82 -6.99 12.80 8.27
CA PHE A 82 -8.19 13.42 8.80
C PHE A 82 -9.28 12.38 9.04
N GLU A 83 -9.71 12.25 10.29
CA GLU A 83 -10.77 11.30 10.70
C GLU A 83 -10.63 9.90 10.05
N THR A 84 -9.39 9.45 9.89
CA THR A 84 -9.06 8.16 9.27
C THR A 84 -8.36 7.30 10.31
N ASP A 85 -8.84 6.09 10.50
CA ASP A 85 -8.25 5.13 11.42
C ASP A 85 -7.73 3.88 10.68
N LYS A 86 -7.11 2.97 11.43
CA LYS A 86 -6.52 1.74 10.92
C LYS A 86 -7.54 0.84 10.21
N ARG A 87 -8.79 0.85 10.67
CA ARG A 87 -9.89 0.04 10.12
C ARG A 87 -10.37 0.53 8.75
N ASP A 88 -10.03 1.78 8.36
CA ASP A 88 -10.29 2.28 7.00
C ASP A 88 -9.34 1.68 5.96
N VAL A 89 -8.23 1.07 6.41
CA VAL A 89 -7.18 0.51 5.56
C VAL A 89 -7.12 -1.00 5.65
N GLU A 90 -7.38 -1.57 6.84
CA GLU A 90 -7.35 -3.02 7.04
C GLU A 90 -8.52 -3.71 6.36
N MET A 91 -8.26 -4.87 5.79
CA MET A 91 -9.27 -5.71 5.19
C MET A 91 -10.14 -6.35 6.27
N GLU A 92 -11.39 -5.95 6.37
CA GLU A 92 -12.42 -6.61 7.20
C GLU A 92 -13.20 -7.67 6.40
N TYR A 93 -13.39 -7.42 5.10
CA TYR A 93 -14.18 -8.27 4.21
C TYR A 93 -13.41 -8.59 2.94
N ASP A 94 -13.60 -9.80 2.45
CA ASP A 94 -13.11 -10.25 1.15
C ASP A 94 -14.30 -10.57 0.24
N LEU A 95 -14.69 -9.60 -0.57
CA LEU A 95 -15.78 -9.68 -1.54
C LEU A 95 -15.23 -9.68 -2.97
N PHE A 96 -14.23 -10.51 -3.25
CA PHE A 96 -13.44 -10.51 -4.47
C PHE A 96 -12.41 -9.36 -4.52
N VAL A 97 -12.75 -8.21 -3.97
CA VAL A 97 -11.87 -7.08 -3.69
C VAL A 97 -11.82 -6.92 -2.18
N PRO A 98 -10.65 -6.67 -1.59
CA PRO A 98 -10.54 -6.41 -0.15
C PRO A 98 -11.27 -5.11 0.19
N TYR A 99 -12.11 -5.18 1.22
CA TYR A 99 -12.85 -4.03 1.75
C TYR A 99 -12.52 -3.82 3.23
N GLY A 100 -12.36 -2.56 3.62
CA GLY A 100 -12.31 -2.14 5.02
C GLY A 100 -13.69 -2.16 5.68
N LYS A 101 -13.87 -1.42 6.78
CA LYS A 101 -15.16 -1.31 7.48
C LYS A 101 -16.25 -0.78 6.53
N ARG A 102 -17.49 -1.26 6.72
CA ARG A 102 -18.64 -0.93 5.83
C ARG A 102 -19.00 0.56 5.78
N ASP A 103 -18.79 1.28 6.88
CA ASP A 103 -19.07 2.71 7.01
C ASP A 103 -17.83 3.58 6.74
N SER A 104 -16.77 2.99 6.18
CA SER A 104 -15.57 3.72 5.82
C SER A 104 -15.87 4.80 4.77
N LYS A 105 -15.37 6.00 5.05
CA LYS A 105 -15.35 7.09 4.07
C LYS A 105 -14.05 7.11 3.25
N GLY A 106 -13.29 6.03 3.33
CA GLY A 106 -11.96 5.92 2.74
C GLY A 106 -10.89 6.67 3.53
N ILE A 107 -9.69 6.66 3.01
CA ILE A 107 -8.56 7.40 3.58
C ILE A 107 -8.76 8.88 3.25
N ARG A 108 -8.94 9.71 4.27
CA ARG A 108 -9.13 11.15 4.13
C ARG A 108 -7.89 11.88 4.60
N ILE A 109 -7.53 12.90 3.87
CA ILE A 109 -6.38 13.76 4.16
C ILE A 109 -6.80 15.23 4.15
N LEU A 110 -6.18 16.01 5.01
CA LEU A 110 -6.18 17.47 4.93
C LEU A 110 -4.86 17.93 4.34
N ILE A 111 -4.93 18.92 3.49
CA ILE A 111 -3.76 19.65 2.99
C ILE A 111 -3.71 20.98 3.74
N LYS A 112 -2.64 21.19 4.49
CA LYS A 112 -2.37 22.44 5.24
C LYS A 112 -1.20 23.18 4.66
#